data_9dbdaf39ede7bad64792776eaf543199
#
_entry.id   9dbdaf39ede7bad64792776eaf543199
#
_cell.length_a   1.000
_cell.length_b   1.000
_cell.length_c   1.000
_cell.angle_alpha   90.00
_cell.angle_beta   90.00
_cell.angle_gamma   90.00
#
_symmetry.space_group_name_H-M   'P 1'
#
loop_
_entity.id
_entity.type
_entity.pdbx_description
1 polymer ?
#
loop_
_entity_poly.entity_id
_entity_poly.type
_entity_poly.pdbx_seq_one_letter_code
_entity_poly.pdbx_strand_id
1 'polypeptide(L)'
;MPHLPLQAPPGAAPQAGGRGRTRRRIGHGPPAGMLLALLLLATLPAEAARFWRWQGEDGVTQYGDRPPPDGSARPAESFGYRRQSGPPVQLRVVDRGSHHEVHAGNRLPGPVQVELRMRQGDNVTSVPHMPVQAVLPARSETVVARLYVPDPRRGSAFDVVLDQMPGDPRARPVDYEYRLPFEYARIRVDQGFGGRYSHDDAQNRYAVDFAVPEGTPVLAAREGVVLQVESDFSGTGLDRERYGGRANYVRILHADGSMALYAHLKPEGVLVRVGQRVRQGQQIALSGNTGFSTAPHLHFVVQANAGMHLASIPFRMFGALGELDFNGTGPLPAP
;
A
#
# COMPACT_ATOMS: atom_id res chain seq x y z
N MET A 1 10.97 43.70 22.73
CA MET A 1 11.39 42.43 22.18
C MET A 1 10.22 41.85 21.39
N PRO A 2 10.28 41.77 20.05
CA PRO A 2 9.20 41.30 19.26
C PRO A 2 9.18 39.78 19.21
N HIS A 3 7.99 39.20 19.41
CA HIS A 3 7.71 37.78 19.25
C HIS A 3 7.85 37.36 17.77
N LEU A 4 8.75 36.44 17.48
CA LEU A 4 8.78 35.70 16.20
C LEU A 4 7.66 34.65 16.24
N PRO A 5 6.88 34.49 15.15
CA PRO A 5 5.94 33.39 15.04
C PRO A 5 6.69 32.08 14.79
N LEU A 6 6.36 31.06 15.57
CA LEU A 6 6.76 29.68 15.35
C LEU A 6 6.21 29.20 14.00
N GLN A 7 7.13 28.90 13.07
CA GLN A 7 6.80 28.16 11.86
C GLN A 7 6.39 26.72 12.24
N ALA A 8 5.23 26.31 11.79
CA ALA A 8 4.79 24.93 11.87
C ALA A 8 5.77 24.04 11.09
N PRO A 9 6.08 22.82 11.56
CA PRO A 9 6.91 21.89 10.84
C PRO A 9 6.22 21.45 9.53
N PRO A 10 6.96 21.24 8.44
CA PRO A 10 6.40 20.76 7.18
C PRO A 10 5.73 19.40 7.42
N GLY A 11 4.45 19.31 7.02
CA GLY A 11 3.64 18.14 7.17
C GLY A 11 4.29 16.90 6.54
N ALA A 12 4.15 15.77 7.22
CA ALA A 12 4.59 14.47 6.74
C ALA A 12 4.07 14.22 5.32
N ALA A 13 4.97 13.86 4.42
CA ALA A 13 4.63 13.52 3.06
C ALA A 13 3.65 12.32 3.06
N PRO A 14 2.55 12.37 2.31
CA PRO A 14 1.64 11.25 2.21
C PRO A 14 2.39 10.06 1.61
N GLN A 15 2.26 8.90 2.25
CA GLN A 15 2.74 7.63 1.70
C GLN A 15 2.23 7.48 0.27
N ALA A 16 3.16 7.25 -0.65
CA ALA A 16 3.03 7.30 -2.08
C ALA A 16 1.68 6.84 -2.65
N GLY A 17 0.75 7.77 -2.76
CA GLY A 17 -0.29 7.66 -3.76
C GLY A 17 0.37 7.85 -5.12
N GLY A 18 0.39 6.80 -5.94
CA GLY A 18 0.95 6.87 -7.29
C GLY A 18 0.24 7.97 -8.09
N ARG A 19 0.99 8.95 -8.58
CA ARG A 19 0.45 10.01 -9.43
C ARG A 19 0.51 9.56 -10.88
N GLY A 20 -0.63 9.28 -11.48
CA GLY A 20 -0.75 9.10 -12.93
C GLY A 20 -0.74 10.47 -13.63
N ARG A 21 0.21 10.70 -14.53
CA ARG A 21 0.26 11.91 -15.36
C ARG A 21 -0.13 11.57 -16.80
N THR A 22 -1.09 12.32 -17.34
CA THR A 22 -1.35 12.30 -18.78
C THR A 22 -1.33 13.73 -19.30
N ARG A 23 -0.39 14.02 -20.19
CA ARG A 23 -0.27 15.30 -20.90
C ARG A 23 -0.70 15.09 -22.34
N ARG A 24 -1.74 15.76 -22.80
CA ARG A 24 -2.11 15.77 -24.19
C ARG A 24 -2.17 17.21 -24.72
N ARG A 25 -1.31 17.51 -25.69
CA ARG A 25 -1.46 18.70 -26.56
C ARG A 25 -2.16 18.26 -27.84
N ILE A 26 -3.24 18.90 -28.20
CA ILE A 26 -3.90 18.73 -29.48
C ILE A 26 -3.40 19.86 -30.35
N GLY A 27 -2.43 19.57 -31.24
CA GLY A 27 -1.98 20.47 -32.27
C GLY A 27 -2.44 19.92 -33.63
N HIS A 28 -3.12 20.75 -34.43
CA HIS A 28 -3.38 20.43 -35.81
C HIS A 28 -2.13 20.81 -36.62
N GLY A 29 -1.41 19.80 -37.15
CA GLY A 29 -0.33 19.96 -38.13
C GLY A 29 -0.56 19.01 -39.31
N PRO A 30 -0.10 19.35 -40.52
CA PRO A 30 -0.43 18.63 -41.76
C PRO A 30 0.23 17.25 -41.86
N PRO A 31 -0.26 16.37 -42.74
CA PRO A 31 0.26 15.01 -42.85
C PRO A 31 1.57 15.00 -43.67
N ALA A 32 2.64 14.56 -43.04
CA ALA A 32 3.84 14.14 -43.75
C ALA A 32 4.16 12.70 -43.32
N GLY A 33 4.09 11.80 -44.26
CA GLY A 33 4.51 10.41 -44.05
C GLY A 33 6.02 10.33 -43.82
N MET A 34 6.43 9.43 -42.93
CA MET A 34 7.71 8.75 -43.04
C MET A 34 7.90 7.67 -41.98
N LEU A 35 8.24 6.51 -42.48
CA LEU A 35 9.01 5.39 -41.89
C LEU A 35 8.78 4.97 -40.43
N LEU A 36 8.12 3.83 -40.34
CA LEU A 36 8.02 2.97 -39.19
C LEU A 36 9.38 2.26 -38.98
N ALA A 37 10.20 2.74 -38.05
CA ALA A 37 11.30 1.92 -37.49
C ALA A 37 10.76 1.14 -36.32
N LEU A 38 10.49 -0.15 -36.53
CA LEU A 38 10.15 -1.11 -35.47
C LEU A 38 11.41 -1.35 -34.63
N LEU A 39 11.57 -0.64 -33.51
CA LEU A 39 12.46 -1.06 -32.44
C LEU A 39 11.75 -2.16 -31.65
N LEU A 40 12.06 -3.41 -31.93
CA LEU A 40 11.79 -4.53 -31.06
C LEU A 40 12.66 -4.35 -29.80
N LEU A 41 12.13 -3.65 -28.79
CA LEU A 41 12.63 -3.77 -27.43
C LEU A 41 12.21 -5.16 -26.93
N ALA A 42 13.15 -6.10 -26.99
CA ALA A 42 13.03 -7.36 -26.28
C ALA A 42 12.84 -7.02 -24.79
N THR A 43 11.60 -7.11 -24.30
CA THR A 43 11.32 -7.11 -22.88
C THR A 43 11.87 -8.42 -22.32
N LEU A 44 13.05 -8.36 -21.72
CA LEU A 44 13.53 -9.44 -20.87
C LEU A 44 12.44 -9.69 -19.84
N PRO A 45 11.96 -10.93 -19.68
CA PRO A 45 11.04 -11.24 -18.60
C PRO A 45 11.76 -10.92 -17.29
N ALA A 46 11.18 -10.06 -16.45
CA ALA A 46 11.65 -9.90 -15.08
C ALA A 46 11.57 -11.28 -14.44
N GLU A 47 12.72 -11.83 -14.07
CA GLU A 47 12.74 -13.10 -13.33
C GLU A 47 11.92 -12.89 -12.05
N ALA A 48 10.83 -13.66 -11.95
CA ALA A 48 10.02 -13.69 -10.73
C ALA A 48 10.88 -14.32 -9.64
N ALA A 49 11.11 -13.62 -8.55
CA ALA A 49 11.74 -14.19 -7.37
C ALA A 49 10.99 -15.47 -7.00
N ARG A 50 11.72 -16.58 -6.86
CA ARG A 50 11.15 -17.87 -6.50
C ARG A 50 11.33 -18.10 -5.02
N PHE A 51 10.22 -18.36 -4.33
CA PHE A 51 10.21 -18.86 -2.96
C PHE A 51 9.93 -20.35 -2.96
N TRP A 52 10.51 -21.01 -1.98
CA TRP A 52 10.35 -22.44 -1.76
C TRP A 52 9.64 -22.68 -0.45
N ARG A 53 8.71 -23.62 -0.42
CA ARG A 53 8.05 -24.12 0.78
C ARG A 53 8.28 -25.62 0.87
N TRP A 54 8.80 -26.09 1.99
CA TRP A 54 9.01 -27.52 2.24
C TRP A 54 8.71 -27.85 3.70
N GLN A 55 8.54 -29.13 4.01
CA GLN A 55 8.50 -29.60 5.38
C GLN A 55 9.88 -30.07 5.79
N GLY A 56 10.39 -29.56 6.92
CA GLY A 56 11.60 -30.06 7.55
C GLY A 56 11.42 -31.49 8.09
N GLU A 57 12.49 -32.11 8.49
CA GLU A 57 12.48 -33.47 9.09
C GLU A 57 11.64 -33.52 10.37
N ASP A 58 11.51 -32.41 11.07
CA ASP A 58 10.68 -32.21 12.27
C ASP A 58 9.19 -31.99 11.94
N GLY A 59 8.80 -32.06 10.67
CA GLY A 59 7.43 -31.81 10.21
C GLY A 59 7.01 -30.35 10.16
N VAL A 60 7.89 -29.40 10.53
CA VAL A 60 7.63 -27.98 10.49
C VAL A 60 7.74 -27.48 9.04
N THR A 61 6.78 -26.65 8.60
CA THR A 61 6.82 -26.01 7.29
C THR A 61 7.87 -24.92 7.29
N GLN A 62 8.87 -25.07 6.44
CA GLN A 62 9.96 -24.11 6.22
C GLN A 62 9.75 -23.34 4.92
N TYR A 63 10.27 -22.12 4.87
CA TYR A 63 10.25 -21.25 3.69
C TYR A 63 11.65 -20.68 3.45
N GLY A 64 12.04 -20.56 2.19
CA GLY A 64 13.33 -19.99 1.81
C GLY A 64 13.34 -19.46 0.38
N ASP A 65 14.30 -18.59 0.12
CA ASP A 65 14.62 -18.03 -1.20
C ASP A 65 15.47 -18.99 -2.07
N ARG A 66 15.90 -20.10 -1.49
CA ARG A 66 16.68 -21.16 -2.14
C ARG A 66 15.95 -22.49 -2.03
N PRO A 67 16.17 -23.41 -2.96
CA PRO A 67 15.66 -24.77 -2.81
C PRO A 67 16.17 -25.38 -1.50
N PRO A 68 15.39 -26.27 -0.87
CA PRO A 68 15.83 -26.95 0.33
C PRO A 68 17.14 -27.69 0.10
N PRO A 69 17.97 -27.85 1.14
CA PRO A 69 19.17 -28.69 1.04
C PRO A 69 18.82 -30.09 0.55
N ASP A 70 19.68 -30.67 -0.24
CA ASP A 70 19.51 -32.04 -0.72
C ASP A 70 19.32 -32.99 0.48
N GLY A 71 18.21 -33.71 0.50
CA GLY A 71 17.84 -34.62 1.58
C GLY A 71 16.55 -34.33 2.31
N SER A 72 15.88 -33.20 2.07
CA SER A 72 14.57 -32.92 2.67
C SER A 72 13.49 -33.84 2.08
N ALA A 73 12.82 -34.58 2.94
CA ALA A 73 12.02 -35.78 2.63
C ALA A 73 10.65 -35.51 1.94
N ARG A 74 10.33 -34.31 1.46
CA ARG A 74 9.07 -34.01 0.75
C ARG A 74 9.25 -32.98 -0.35
N PRO A 75 8.45 -33.08 -1.45
CA PRO A 75 8.60 -32.17 -2.58
C PRO A 75 8.44 -30.73 -2.15
N ALA A 76 9.44 -29.90 -2.45
CA ALA A 76 9.39 -28.47 -2.26
C ALA A 76 8.49 -27.84 -3.34
N GLU A 77 7.51 -27.06 -2.92
CA GLU A 77 6.73 -26.26 -3.85
C GLU A 77 7.45 -24.92 -4.05
N SER A 78 7.78 -24.59 -5.31
CA SER A 78 8.24 -23.26 -5.66
C SER A 78 7.05 -22.39 -6.08
N PHE A 79 6.98 -21.15 -5.56
CA PHE A 79 6.02 -20.18 -6.03
C PHE A 79 6.73 -18.87 -6.38
N GLY A 80 6.34 -18.28 -7.49
CA GLY A 80 6.89 -17.00 -7.95
C GLY A 80 6.12 -15.85 -7.35
N TYR A 81 6.82 -14.89 -6.75
CA TYR A 81 6.28 -13.57 -6.45
C TYR A 81 6.28 -12.77 -7.76
N ARG A 82 5.11 -12.27 -8.17
CA ARG A 82 5.02 -11.26 -9.23
C ARG A 82 4.80 -9.90 -8.59
N ARG A 83 5.76 -9.01 -8.75
CA ARG A 83 5.58 -7.60 -8.46
C ARG A 83 4.31 -7.10 -9.14
N GLN A 84 3.49 -6.33 -8.43
CA GLN A 84 2.37 -5.64 -9.04
C GLN A 84 2.93 -4.56 -9.97
N SER A 85 2.95 -4.84 -11.27
CA SER A 85 3.48 -3.92 -12.27
C SER A 85 2.53 -2.74 -12.46
N GLY A 86 3.02 -1.52 -12.22
CA GLY A 86 2.33 -0.27 -12.49
C GLY A 86 1.45 0.24 -11.32
N PRO A 87 0.90 1.47 -11.47
CA PRO A 87 0.12 2.11 -10.43
C PRO A 87 -1.18 1.34 -10.15
N PRO A 88 -1.66 1.34 -8.88
CA PRO A 88 -2.91 0.69 -8.48
C PRO A 88 -4.13 1.19 -9.24
N VAL A 89 -4.16 2.48 -9.57
CA VAL A 89 -5.20 3.10 -10.40
C VAL A 89 -4.56 3.67 -11.66
N GLN A 90 -5.18 3.37 -12.81
CA GLN A 90 -4.76 3.89 -14.11
C GLN A 90 -5.74 4.97 -14.57
N LEU A 91 -5.17 6.11 -15.02
CA LEU A 91 -5.92 7.18 -15.62
C LEU A 91 -5.83 7.09 -17.15
N ARG A 92 -6.97 7.15 -17.84
CA ARG A 92 -7.06 7.12 -19.28
C ARG A 92 -8.06 8.17 -19.76
N VAL A 93 -7.66 8.96 -20.74
CA VAL A 93 -8.54 9.94 -21.42
C VAL A 93 -8.93 9.40 -22.78
N VAL A 94 -10.23 9.34 -23.04
CA VAL A 94 -10.82 8.85 -24.29
C VAL A 94 -11.50 10.01 -24.99
N ASP A 95 -11.14 10.26 -26.23
CA ASP A 95 -11.83 11.21 -27.09
C ASP A 95 -13.10 10.59 -27.66
N ARG A 96 -14.25 11.28 -27.51
CA ARG A 96 -15.57 10.90 -28.04
C ARG A 96 -16.03 11.84 -29.16
N GLY A 97 -15.16 12.71 -29.66
CA GLY A 97 -15.48 13.72 -30.66
C GLY A 97 -16.16 14.95 -30.06
N SER A 98 -17.28 14.80 -29.36
CA SER A 98 -18.00 15.90 -28.70
C SER A 98 -17.45 16.26 -27.31
N HIS A 99 -16.72 15.35 -26.67
CA HIS A 99 -16.13 15.51 -25.33
C HIS A 99 -15.03 14.48 -25.11
N HIS A 100 -14.25 14.66 -24.05
CA HIS A 100 -13.31 13.63 -23.58
C HIS A 100 -13.84 12.98 -22.30
N GLU A 101 -13.77 11.66 -22.21
CA GLU A 101 -14.05 10.91 -20.98
C GLU A 101 -12.76 10.65 -20.22
N VAL A 102 -12.76 10.96 -18.92
CA VAL A 102 -11.66 10.64 -18.01
C VAL A 102 -12.02 9.36 -17.25
N HIS A 103 -11.37 8.27 -17.61
CA HIS A 103 -11.55 6.96 -17.01
C HIS A 103 -10.50 6.71 -15.95
N ALA A 104 -10.92 6.19 -14.79
CA ALA A 104 -10.05 5.67 -13.76
C ALA A 104 -10.28 4.16 -13.59
N GLY A 105 -9.23 3.37 -13.79
CA GLY A 105 -9.27 1.91 -13.68
C GLY A 105 -8.62 1.43 -12.39
N ASN A 106 -9.39 0.88 -11.46
CA ASN A 106 -8.91 0.29 -10.21
C ASN A 106 -8.46 -1.16 -10.44
N ARG A 107 -7.19 -1.45 -10.22
CA ARG A 107 -6.60 -2.80 -10.35
C ARG A 107 -6.57 -3.57 -9.03
N LEU A 108 -6.83 -2.91 -7.90
CA LEU A 108 -6.81 -3.53 -6.58
C LEU A 108 -8.04 -4.45 -6.35
N PRO A 109 -7.92 -5.45 -5.50
CA PRO A 109 -9.01 -6.35 -5.12
C PRO A 109 -9.97 -5.77 -4.08
N GLY A 110 -9.85 -4.48 -3.77
CA GLY A 110 -10.70 -3.72 -2.86
C GLY A 110 -11.03 -2.35 -3.43
N PRO A 111 -11.91 -1.57 -2.78
CA PRO A 111 -12.28 -0.23 -3.22
C PRO A 111 -11.10 0.73 -3.10
N VAL A 112 -11.10 1.76 -3.95
CA VAL A 112 -10.14 2.87 -3.92
C VAL A 112 -10.89 4.17 -4.07
N GLN A 113 -10.68 5.10 -3.16
CA GLN A 113 -11.12 6.48 -3.35
C GLN A 113 -10.11 7.21 -4.22
N VAL A 114 -10.62 8.01 -5.15
CA VAL A 114 -9.81 8.85 -6.03
C VAL A 114 -10.28 10.30 -5.96
N GLU A 115 -9.34 11.22 -6.16
CA GLU A 115 -9.62 12.64 -6.40
C GLU A 115 -8.98 13.05 -7.72
N LEU A 116 -9.82 13.46 -8.67
CA LEU A 116 -9.41 13.98 -9.97
C LEU A 116 -9.41 15.50 -9.92
N ARG A 117 -8.27 16.12 -10.29
CA ARG A 117 -8.08 17.57 -10.30
C ARG A 117 -7.59 18.04 -11.66
N MET A 118 -8.04 19.23 -12.08
CA MET A 118 -7.46 19.94 -13.22
C MET A 118 -6.22 20.68 -12.73
N ARG A 119 -5.06 20.32 -13.26
CA ARG A 119 -3.81 21.02 -12.98
C ARG A 119 -3.62 22.22 -13.90
N GLN A 120 -4.01 22.05 -15.16
CA GLN A 120 -4.00 23.09 -16.19
C GLN A 120 -5.17 22.86 -17.12
N GLY A 121 -5.92 23.91 -17.47
CA GLY A 121 -7.00 23.85 -18.45
C GLY A 121 -7.11 25.18 -19.18
N ASP A 122 -7.07 25.13 -20.50
CA ASP A 122 -7.40 26.24 -21.40
C ASP A 122 -8.52 25.82 -22.33
N ASN A 123 -9.61 26.59 -22.35
CA ASN A 123 -10.81 26.31 -23.12
C ASN A 123 -11.38 24.90 -22.84
N VAL A 124 -11.44 24.51 -21.57
CA VAL A 124 -11.98 23.22 -21.12
C VAL A 124 -12.82 23.39 -19.86
N THR A 125 -13.97 22.74 -19.82
CA THR A 125 -14.81 22.61 -18.65
C THR A 125 -15.01 21.13 -18.30
N SER A 126 -15.36 20.81 -17.05
CA SER A 126 -15.57 19.44 -16.61
C SER A 126 -16.96 19.23 -16.02
N VAL A 127 -17.50 18.04 -16.23
CA VAL A 127 -18.73 17.55 -15.58
C VAL A 127 -18.45 16.18 -14.98
N PRO A 128 -18.53 16.04 -13.63
CA PRO A 128 -18.71 17.10 -12.62
C PRO A 128 -17.57 18.11 -12.63
N HIS A 129 -17.76 19.30 -12.01
CA HIS A 129 -16.69 20.27 -11.81
C HIS A 129 -15.57 19.65 -10.96
N MET A 130 -14.33 19.92 -11.36
CA MET A 130 -13.15 19.49 -10.60
C MET A 130 -12.82 20.47 -9.46
N PRO A 131 -12.30 20.01 -8.30
CA PRO A 131 -11.94 18.60 -8.04
C PRO A 131 -13.17 17.70 -7.86
N VAL A 132 -13.08 16.46 -8.35
CA VAL A 132 -14.12 15.45 -8.17
C VAL A 132 -13.58 14.22 -7.47
N GLN A 133 -14.30 13.76 -6.44
CA GLN A 133 -13.98 12.53 -5.74
C GLN A 133 -14.93 11.40 -6.15
N ALA A 134 -14.41 10.19 -6.22
CA ALA A 134 -15.16 8.99 -6.50
C ALA A 134 -14.57 7.79 -5.77
N VAL A 135 -15.42 6.80 -5.47
CA VAL A 135 -14.98 5.49 -4.97
C VAL A 135 -15.09 4.49 -6.12
N LEU A 136 -13.95 3.95 -6.53
CA LEU A 136 -13.87 2.94 -7.57
C LEU A 136 -14.03 1.56 -6.92
N PRO A 137 -15.00 0.74 -7.35
CA PRO A 137 -15.10 -0.66 -6.91
C PRO A 137 -13.83 -1.45 -7.22
N ALA A 138 -13.66 -2.59 -6.57
CA ALA A 138 -12.56 -3.49 -6.82
C ALA A 138 -12.52 -3.92 -8.30
N ARG A 139 -11.33 -3.88 -8.91
CA ARG A 139 -11.08 -4.37 -10.28
C ARG A 139 -12.07 -3.82 -11.33
N SER A 140 -12.38 -2.54 -11.23
CA SER A 140 -13.35 -1.87 -12.11
C SER A 140 -12.73 -0.67 -12.83
N GLU A 141 -13.37 -0.25 -13.91
CA GLU A 141 -13.11 1.00 -14.61
C GLU A 141 -14.36 1.89 -14.52
N THR A 142 -14.17 3.17 -14.23
CA THR A 142 -15.24 4.14 -14.04
C THR A 142 -14.92 5.42 -14.78
N VAL A 143 -15.89 6.03 -15.46
CA VAL A 143 -15.80 7.40 -15.97
C VAL A 143 -15.96 8.36 -14.79
N VAL A 144 -14.88 9.04 -14.42
CA VAL A 144 -14.86 9.95 -13.27
C VAL A 144 -15.33 11.34 -13.64
N ALA A 145 -14.98 11.79 -14.86
CA ALA A 145 -15.42 13.08 -15.37
C ALA A 145 -15.50 13.08 -16.89
N ARG A 146 -16.27 14.04 -17.45
CA ARG A 146 -16.27 14.38 -18.85
C ARG A 146 -15.75 15.79 -19.03
N LEU A 147 -14.89 16.01 -20.03
CA LEU A 147 -14.30 17.29 -20.36
C LEU A 147 -14.89 17.78 -21.70
N TYR A 148 -15.33 19.01 -21.71
CA TYR A 148 -15.94 19.69 -22.86
C TYR A 148 -15.10 20.88 -23.28
N VAL A 149 -15.09 21.17 -24.58
CA VAL A 149 -14.47 22.36 -25.15
C VAL A 149 -15.56 23.41 -25.41
N PRO A 150 -15.67 24.49 -24.61
CA PRO A 150 -16.75 25.47 -24.72
C PRO A 150 -16.71 26.26 -26.05
N ASP A 151 -15.52 26.62 -26.53
CA ASP A 151 -15.35 27.30 -27.81
C ASP A 151 -14.58 26.40 -28.79
N PRO A 152 -15.29 25.76 -29.75
CA PRO A 152 -14.63 24.89 -30.75
C PRO A 152 -13.74 25.61 -31.75
N ARG A 153 -13.82 26.96 -31.80
CA ARG A 153 -12.96 27.78 -32.71
C ARG A 153 -11.58 28.03 -32.12
N ARG A 154 -11.41 27.77 -30.84
CA ARG A 154 -10.14 27.90 -30.12
C ARG A 154 -9.55 26.52 -29.89
N GLY A 155 -8.23 26.42 -29.89
CA GLY A 155 -7.52 25.26 -29.39
C GLY A 155 -7.86 25.00 -27.90
N SER A 156 -7.77 23.76 -27.48
CA SER A 156 -7.93 23.39 -26.09
C SER A 156 -6.72 22.62 -25.60
N ALA A 157 -6.39 22.79 -24.31
CA ALA A 157 -5.34 22.02 -23.64
C ALA A 157 -5.75 21.74 -22.20
N PHE A 158 -5.41 20.57 -21.69
CA PHE A 158 -5.63 20.21 -20.30
C PHE A 158 -4.57 19.26 -19.77
N ASP A 159 -4.34 19.34 -18.47
CA ASP A 159 -3.55 18.39 -17.69
C ASP A 159 -4.36 18.02 -16.44
N VAL A 160 -4.60 16.74 -16.25
CA VAL A 160 -5.37 16.22 -15.11
C VAL A 160 -4.50 15.32 -14.25
N VAL A 161 -4.69 15.43 -12.94
CA VAL A 161 -3.97 14.66 -11.92
C VAL A 161 -4.97 13.87 -11.11
N LEU A 162 -4.65 12.60 -10.87
CA LEU A 162 -5.42 11.69 -10.05
C LEU A 162 -4.62 11.33 -8.80
N ASP A 163 -5.15 11.69 -7.64
CA ASP A 163 -4.71 11.17 -6.35
C ASP A 163 -5.59 9.97 -5.98
N GLN A 164 -5.04 9.03 -5.22
CA GLN A 164 -5.73 7.79 -4.87
C GLN A 164 -5.45 7.39 -3.43
N MET A 165 -6.46 6.80 -2.78
CA MET A 165 -6.38 6.29 -1.42
C MET A 165 -7.09 4.94 -1.33
N PRO A 166 -6.45 3.87 -0.82
CA PRO A 166 -7.10 2.58 -0.68
C PRO A 166 -8.24 2.65 0.36
N GLY A 167 -9.26 1.81 0.15
CA GLY A 167 -10.44 1.74 1.02
C GLY A 167 -11.59 2.64 0.58
N ASP A 168 -12.75 2.40 1.18
CA ASP A 168 -13.98 3.21 1.03
C ASP A 168 -14.11 4.12 2.25
N PRO A 169 -14.19 5.46 2.11
CA PRO A 169 -14.35 6.38 3.25
C PRO A 169 -15.69 6.22 3.96
N ARG A 170 -16.63 5.48 3.37
CA ARG A 170 -17.93 5.14 4.00
C ARG A 170 -17.86 3.87 4.84
N ALA A 171 -16.71 3.19 4.87
CA ALA A 171 -16.51 2.01 5.70
C ALA A 171 -16.86 2.28 7.17
N ARG A 172 -17.35 1.25 7.84
CA ARG A 172 -17.71 1.31 9.27
C ARG A 172 -16.98 0.19 10.00
N PRO A 173 -15.70 0.41 10.36
CA PRO A 173 -14.94 -0.56 11.11
C PRO A 173 -15.68 -0.95 12.39
N VAL A 174 -15.68 -2.24 12.69
CA VAL A 174 -16.29 -2.80 13.90
C VAL A 174 -15.21 -3.10 14.94
N ASP A 175 -15.61 -3.13 16.21
CA ASP A 175 -14.73 -3.63 17.25
C ASP A 175 -14.44 -5.12 17.01
N TYR A 176 -13.17 -5.45 16.84
CA TYR A 176 -12.70 -6.80 16.52
C TYR A 176 -11.51 -7.19 17.40
N GLU A 177 -11.49 -8.43 17.81
CA GLU A 177 -10.41 -9.01 18.59
C GLU A 177 -9.32 -9.55 17.64
N TYR A 178 -8.26 -8.79 17.47
CA TYR A 178 -7.15 -9.18 16.61
C TYR A 178 -6.25 -10.20 17.30
N ARG A 179 -5.86 -11.26 16.59
CA ARG A 179 -4.82 -12.18 17.03
C ARG A 179 -3.45 -11.51 16.98
N LEU A 180 -2.53 -11.91 17.88
CA LEU A 180 -1.12 -11.56 17.75
C LEU A 180 -0.59 -11.99 16.39
N PRO A 181 0.14 -11.09 15.68
CA PRO A 181 0.66 -11.35 14.34
C PRO A 181 1.92 -12.24 14.31
N PHE A 182 2.24 -12.93 15.38
CA PHE A 182 3.36 -13.87 15.53
C PHE A 182 3.11 -14.81 16.71
N GLU A 183 3.96 -15.83 16.85
CA GLU A 183 3.90 -16.77 17.99
C GLU A 183 5.16 -16.64 18.84
N TYR A 184 5.04 -16.04 20.03
CA TYR A 184 6.10 -15.93 21.02
C TYR A 184 5.56 -16.05 22.44
N ALA A 185 6.37 -16.66 23.33
CA ALA A 185 6.06 -16.78 24.75
C ALA A 185 6.16 -15.44 25.49
N ARG A 186 6.95 -14.49 24.98
CA ARG A 186 7.11 -13.15 25.57
C ARG A 186 6.93 -12.10 24.48
N ILE A 187 6.12 -11.09 24.79
CA ILE A 187 5.83 -9.97 23.89
C ILE A 187 6.53 -8.74 24.46
N ARG A 188 7.36 -8.09 23.63
CA ARG A 188 7.92 -6.79 23.94
C ARG A 188 7.41 -5.78 22.92
N VAL A 189 6.87 -4.67 23.42
CA VAL A 189 6.46 -3.53 22.61
C VAL A 189 7.51 -2.43 22.77
N ASP A 190 8.15 -2.05 21.66
CA ASP A 190 9.12 -0.96 21.67
C ASP A 190 8.41 0.40 21.58
N GLN A 191 7.27 0.46 20.87
CA GLN A 191 6.41 1.61 20.80
C GLN A 191 4.95 1.22 20.67
N GLY A 192 4.09 1.76 21.52
CA GLY A 192 2.64 1.54 21.50
C GLY A 192 1.87 2.72 20.93
N PHE A 193 0.60 2.85 21.30
CA PHE A 193 -0.30 3.90 20.84
C PHE A 193 0.19 5.30 21.25
N GLY A 194 0.19 6.24 20.30
CA GLY A 194 0.65 7.60 20.54
C GLY A 194 2.15 7.73 20.84
N GLY A 195 2.94 6.73 20.50
CA GLY A 195 4.39 6.73 20.68
C GLY A 195 5.05 7.90 19.95
N ARG A 196 5.94 8.62 20.64
CA ARG A 196 6.47 9.92 20.19
C ARG A 196 7.47 9.85 19.06
N TYR A 197 7.98 8.67 18.72
CA TYR A 197 9.01 8.54 17.70
C TYR A 197 8.46 8.51 16.29
N SER A 198 7.39 7.72 16.04
CA SER A 198 6.78 7.56 14.72
C SER A 198 5.26 7.34 14.76
N HIS A 199 4.63 7.28 15.95
CA HIS A 199 3.20 7.08 16.11
C HIS A 199 2.49 8.38 16.49
N ASP A 200 2.90 9.51 15.90
CA ASP A 200 2.42 10.87 16.18
C ASP A 200 1.51 11.44 15.08
N ASP A 201 1.37 10.75 13.95
CA ASP A 201 0.49 11.15 12.85
C ASP A 201 -0.84 10.36 12.81
N ALA A 202 -1.79 10.83 12.01
CA ALA A 202 -3.11 10.21 11.90
C ALA A 202 -3.06 8.75 11.42
N GLN A 203 -2.07 8.37 10.61
CA GLN A 203 -1.97 7.03 10.05
C GLN A 203 -1.39 6.02 11.02
N ASN A 204 -0.59 6.47 12.00
CA ASN A 204 0.21 5.62 12.88
C ASN A 204 -0.11 5.81 14.36
N ARG A 205 -1.00 6.74 14.75
CA ARG A 205 -1.31 7.03 16.16
C ARG A 205 -1.64 5.78 16.96
N TYR A 206 -2.34 4.82 16.36
CA TYR A 206 -2.70 3.55 16.98
C TYR A 206 -1.89 2.39 16.37
N ALA A 207 -0.63 2.63 16.04
CA ALA A 207 0.30 1.57 15.67
C ALA A 207 1.00 0.98 16.89
N VAL A 208 1.53 -0.25 16.71
CA VAL A 208 2.32 -0.96 17.69
C VAL A 208 3.56 -1.52 17.00
N ASP A 209 4.73 -1.25 17.57
CA ASP A 209 6.01 -1.80 17.13
C ASP A 209 6.38 -2.97 18.07
N PHE A 210 6.22 -4.18 17.55
CA PHE A 210 6.58 -5.39 18.26
C PHE A 210 8.05 -5.74 18.02
N ALA A 211 8.85 -5.78 19.08
CA ALA A 211 10.23 -6.22 19.00
C ALA A 211 10.30 -7.72 18.68
N VAL A 212 10.63 -8.05 17.46
CA VAL A 212 10.80 -9.41 16.99
C VAL A 212 12.10 -9.52 16.17
N PRO A 213 12.84 -10.63 16.28
CA PRO A 213 14.01 -10.88 15.46
C PRO A 213 13.64 -10.85 13.96
N GLU A 214 14.60 -10.46 13.12
CA GLU A 214 14.44 -10.58 11.67
C GLU A 214 14.22 -12.04 11.26
N GLY A 215 13.29 -12.27 10.34
CA GLY A 215 12.92 -13.62 9.87
C GLY A 215 11.85 -14.30 10.72
N THR A 216 11.29 -13.63 11.73
CA THR A 216 10.15 -14.15 12.48
C THR A 216 8.94 -14.33 11.57
N PRO A 217 8.25 -15.49 11.60
CA PRO A 217 6.99 -15.67 10.88
C PRO A 217 5.93 -14.64 11.28
N VAL A 218 5.46 -13.86 10.31
CA VAL A 218 4.38 -12.91 10.50
C VAL A 218 3.06 -13.54 10.07
N LEU A 219 2.08 -13.49 10.95
CA LEU A 219 0.76 -14.11 10.79
C LEU A 219 -0.31 -13.05 10.56
N ALA A 220 -1.33 -13.35 9.75
CA ALA A 220 -2.50 -12.49 9.61
C ALA A 220 -3.26 -12.41 10.95
N ALA A 221 -3.32 -11.22 11.53
CA ALA A 221 -4.02 -10.97 12.80
C ALA A 221 -5.55 -11.09 12.69
N ARG A 222 -6.06 -10.95 11.46
CA ARG A 222 -7.48 -11.11 11.08
C ARG A 222 -7.55 -11.58 9.65
N GLU A 223 -8.59 -12.34 9.30
CA GLU A 223 -8.86 -12.77 7.93
C GLU A 223 -9.18 -11.58 7.02
N GLY A 224 -8.93 -11.75 5.70
CA GLY A 224 -9.22 -10.72 4.73
C GLY A 224 -8.69 -11.01 3.34
N VAL A 225 -8.57 -9.97 2.53
CA VAL A 225 -7.99 -10.00 1.18
C VAL A 225 -6.74 -9.15 1.16
N VAL A 226 -5.63 -9.70 0.69
CA VAL A 226 -4.38 -8.95 0.49
C VAL A 226 -4.61 -7.86 -0.54
N LEU A 227 -4.59 -6.61 -0.09
CA LEU A 227 -4.91 -5.44 -0.91
C LEU A 227 -3.67 -4.90 -1.63
N GLN A 228 -2.55 -4.81 -0.91
CA GLN A 228 -1.28 -4.28 -1.40
C GLN A 228 -0.12 -5.04 -0.76
N VAL A 229 0.99 -5.13 -1.48
CA VAL A 229 2.25 -5.68 -0.99
C VAL A 229 3.43 -4.89 -1.55
N GLU A 230 4.49 -4.80 -0.78
CA GLU A 230 5.83 -4.38 -1.19
C GLU A 230 6.82 -5.39 -0.61
N SER A 231 7.80 -5.85 -1.38
CA SER A 231 8.70 -6.92 -0.94
C SER A 231 10.16 -6.75 -1.39
N ASP A 232 10.43 -5.93 -2.39
CA ASP A 232 11.76 -5.81 -3.02
C ASP A 232 12.61 -4.64 -2.49
N PHE A 233 12.11 -3.92 -1.48
CA PHE A 233 12.87 -2.85 -0.87
C PHE A 233 13.89 -3.40 0.14
N SER A 234 15.17 -3.01 0.00
CA SER A 234 16.26 -3.50 0.86
C SER A 234 16.92 -2.42 1.73
N GLY A 235 16.46 -1.16 1.63
CA GLY A 235 17.03 -0.05 2.41
C GLY A 235 16.52 -0.01 3.85
N THR A 236 17.37 0.44 4.78
CA THR A 236 17.02 0.73 6.17
C THR A 236 17.80 1.93 6.69
N GLY A 237 17.28 2.67 7.65
CA GLY A 237 17.98 3.78 8.31
C GLY A 237 17.05 4.82 8.91
N LEU A 238 17.65 5.86 9.51
CA LEU A 238 16.96 6.92 10.26
C LEU A 238 16.78 8.21 9.47
N ASP A 239 17.15 8.22 8.21
CA ASP A 239 16.89 9.35 7.32
C ASP A 239 15.40 9.28 6.88
N ARG A 240 14.59 10.15 7.50
CA ARG A 240 13.14 10.19 7.26
C ARG A 240 12.80 10.63 5.83
N GLU A 241 13.62 11.47 5.20
CA GLU A 241 13.41 11.88 3.81
C GLU A 241 13.67 10.72 2.85
N ARG A 242 14.71 9.95 3.12
CA ARG A 242 15.12 8.80 2.29
C ARG A 242 14.30 7.55 2.53
N TYR A 243 13.94 7.25 3.77
CA TYR A 243 13.32 5.98 4.19
C TYR A 243 11.89 6.12 4.71
N GLY A 244 11.45 7.33 5.04
CA GLY A 244 10.07 7.59 5.45
C GLY A 244 9.08 7.18 4.37
N GLY A 245 8.07 6.40 4.74
CA GLY A 245 7.06 5.87 3.80
C GLY A 245 7.56 4.79 2.85
N ARG A 246 8.78 4.27 3.03
CA ARG A 246 9.35 3.16 2.25
C ARG A 246 9.69 2.02 3.20
N ALA A 247 9.02 0.90 3.02
CA ALA A 247 9.30 -0.35 3.74
C ALA A 247 8.64 -1.49 2.95
N ASN A 248 9.07 -2.72 3.18
CA ASN A 248 8.30 -3.86 2.74
C ASN A 248 7.09 -4.03 3.64
N TYR A 249 5.95 -4.34 3.05
CA TYR A 249 4.70 -4.47 3.80
C TYR A 249 3.68 -5.40 3.13
N VAL A 250 2.74 -5.84 3.94
CA VAL A 250 1.48 -6.44 3.51
C VAL A 250 0.34 -5.62 4.08
N ARG A 251 -0.63 -5.24 3.24
CA ARG A 251 -1.89 -4.61 3.64
C ARG A 251 -3.04 -5.56 3.37
N ILE A 252 -3.83 -5.88 4.39
CA ILE A 252 -4.99 -6.78 4.30
C ILE A 252 -6.26 -5.97 4.52
N LEU A 253 -7.19 -6.04 3.56
CA LEU A 253 -8.53 -5.47 3.65
C LEU A 253 -9.47 -6.47 4.33
N HIS A 254 -10.15 -6.05 5.37
CA HIS A 254 -11.15 -6.81 6.11
C HIS A 254 -12.57 -6.54 5.61
N ALA A 255 -13.53 -7.38 5.99
CA ALA A 255 -14.91 -7.31 5.52
C ALA A 255 -15.64 -6.02 5.92
N ASP A 256 -15.23 -5.37 7.01
CA ASP A 256 -15.78 -4.11 7.52
C ASP A 256 -15.12 -2.86 6.90
N GLY A 257 -14.20 -3.05 5.94
CA GLY A 257 -13.46 -1.99 5.27
C GLY A 257 -12.27 -1.46 6.02
N SER A 258 -11.97 -1.94 7.24
CA SER A 258 -10.71 -1.69 7.91
C SER A 258 -9.57 -2.43 7.21
N MET A 259 -8.34 -1.96 7.39
CA MET A 259 -7.15 -2.51 6.74
C MET A 259 -6.03 -2.68 7.77
N ALA A 260 -5.53 -3.90 7.94
CA ALA A 260 -4.33 -4.14 8.74
C ALA A 260 -3.07 -3.99 7.86
N LEU A 261 -2.10 -3.23 8.35
CA LEU A 261 -0.78 -3.07 7.75
C LEU A 261 0.26 -3.76 8.63
N TYR A 262 1.10 -4.57 7.99
CA TYR A 262 2.27 -5.24 8.56
C TYR A 262 3.49 -4.71 7.84
N ALA A 263 4.34 -3.93 8.49
CA ALA A 263 5.45 -3.25 7.83
C ALA A 263 6.82 -3.61 8.44
N HIS A 264 7.87 -3.07 7.82
CA HIS A 264 9.29 -3.35 8.06
C HIS A 264 9.67 -4.81 7.80
N LEU A 265 8.96 -5.46 6.86
CA LEU A 265 9.18 -6.86 6.52
C LEU A 265 10.55 -7.07 5.85
N LYS A 266 11.04 -8.30 5.92
CA LYS A 266 12.29 -8.70 5.29
C LYS A 266 12.25 -8.50 3.77
N PRO A 267 13.34 -8.07 3.12
CA PRO A 267 13.45 -8.10 1.67
C PRO A 267 13.09 -9.50 1.13
N GLU A 268 12.21 -9.54 0.14
CA GLU A 268 11.69 -10.78 -0.45
C GLU A 268 10.96 -11.70 0.57
N GLY A 269 10.62 -11.18 1.76
CA GLY A 269 9.99 -11.93 2.85
C GLY A 269 8.47 -11.97 2.80
N VAL A 270 7.79 -11.39 1.79
CA VAL A 270 6.34 -11.47 1.63
C VAL A 270 5.94 -12.80 0.97
N LEU A 271 5.06 -13.56 1.62
CA LEU A 271 4.67 -14.92 1.21
C LEU A 271 3.26 -14.98 0.59
N VAL A 272 2.62 -13.83 0.40
CA VAL A 272 1.27 -13.72 -0.15
C VAL A 272 1.25 -12.76 -1.34
N ARG A 273 0.20 -12.81 -2.17
CA ARG A 273 0.03 -11.96 -3.35
C ARG A 273 -1.25 -11.13 -3.28
N VAL A 274 -1.25 -9.99 -3.96
CA VAL A 274 -2.44 -9.14 -4.10
C VAL A 274 -3.63 -9.94 -4.64
N GLY A 275 -4.78 -9.81 -3.98
CA GLY A 275 -6.00 -10.55 -4.25
C GLY A 275 -6.10 -11.91 -3.58
N GLN A 276 -5.08 -12.38 -2.89
CA GLN A 276 -5.14 -13.61 -2.11
C GLN A 276 -6.04 -13.40 -0.88
N ARG A 277 -6.95 -14.35 -0.63
CA ARG A 277 -7.66 -14.45 0.65
C ARG A 277 -6.76 -15.12 1.67
N VAL A 278 -6.69 -14.55 2.85
CA VAL A 278 -5.95 -15.09 3.99
C VAL A 278 -6.90 -15.33 5.17
N ARG A 279 -6.61 -16.37 5.94
CA ARG A 279 -7.30 -16.68 7.19
C ARG A 279 -6.54 -16.06 8.35
N GLN A 280 -7.23 -15.78 9.44
CA GLN A 280 -6.57 -15.42 10.70
C GLN A 280 -5.56 -16.52 11.10
N GLY A 281 -4.36 -16.12 11.54
CA GLY A 281 -3.27 -17.03 11.88
C GLY A 281 -2.50 -17.62 10.70
N GLN A 282 -2.89 -17.33 9.45
CA GLN A 282 -2.10 -17.75 8.28
C GLN A 282 -0.82 -16.94 8.18
N GLN A 283 0.31 -17.61 7.95
CA GLN A 283 1.58 -16.94 7.69
C GLN A 283 1.49 -16.14 6.38
N ILE A 284 1.90 -14.86 6.46
CA ILE A 284 1.83 -13.92 5.34
C ILE A 284 3.18 -13.34 4.94
N ALA A 285 4.14 -13.32 5.87
CA ALA A 285 5.46 -12.74 5.63
C ALA A 285 6.50 -13.21 6.66
N LEU A 286 7.71 -12.68 6.52
CA LEU A 286 8.79 -12.71 7.50
C LEU A 286 9.10 -11.28 7.96
N SER A 287 9.26 -11.07 9.27
CA SER A 287 9.68 -9.78 9.84
C SER A 287 11.08 -9.39 9.38
N GLY A 288 11.37 -8.11 9.39
CA GLY A 288 12.66 -7.58 8.96
C GLY A 288 13.03 -6.27 9.66
N ASN A 289 13.74 -5.42 8.91
CA ASN A 289 14.20 -4.11 9.37
C ASN A 289 14.23 -3.09 8.21
N THR A 290 13.34 -3.23 7.22
CA THR A 290 13.36 -2.35 6.04
C THR A 290 12.66 -1.02 6.30
N GLY A 291 13.14 0.06 5.66
CA GLY A 291 12.52 1.38 5.72
C GLY A 291 13.09 2.25 6.85
N PHE A 292 12.26 3.18 7.36
CA PHE A 292 12.62 4.03 8.49
C PHE A 292 12.51 3.23 9.79
N SER A 293 13.62 2.68 10.23
CA SER A 293 13.69 1.75 11.36
C SER A 293 15.04 1.83 12.08
N THR A 294 15.01 1.70 13.41
CA THR A 294 16.18 1.67 14.29
C THR A 294 16.73 0.28 14.54
N ALA A 295 15.85 -0.73 14.53
CA ALA A 295 16.16 -2.13 14.87
C ALA A 295 15.07 -3.06 14.30
N PRO A 296 15.35 -4.37 14.15
CA PRO A 296 14.36 -5.33 13.73
C PRO A 296 13.09 -5.30 14.60
N HIS A 297 11.94 -5.10 13.97
CA HIS A 297 10.63 -5.11 14.62
C HIS A 297 9.53 -5.35 13.58
N LEU A 298 8.32 -5.65 14.05
CA LEU A 298 7.11 -5.65 13.26
C LEU A 298 6.27 -4.43 13.61
N HIS A 299 6.11 -3.51 12.68
CA HIS A 299 5.14 -2.43 12.78
C HIS A 299 3.77 -2.95 12.35
N PHE A 300 2.80 -2.86 13.26
CA PHE A 300 1.41 -3.26 13.03
C PHE A 300 0.46 -2.12 13.31
N VAL A 301 -0.46 -1.86 12.38
CA VAL A 301 -1.51 -0.84 12.56
C VAL A 301 -2.77 -1.25 11.82
N VAL A 302 -3.92 -0.91 12.39
CA VAL A 302 -5.22 -1.01 11.72
C VAL A 302 -5.65 0.38 11.27
N GLN A 303 -6.01 0.52 10.00
CA GLN A 303 -6.33 1.80 9.36
C GLN A 303 -7.66 1.73 8.63
N ALA A 304 -8.28 2.89 8.43
CA ALA A 304 -9.41 3.08 7.52
C ALA A 304 -9.17 4.31 6.63
N ASN A 305 -9.84 4.36 5.48
CA ASN A 305 -9.88 5.57 4.67
C ASN A 305 -10.82 6.58 5.34
N ALA A 306 -10.29 7.75 5.67
CA ALA A 306 -11.02 8.85 6.32
C ALA A 306 -11.25 10.05 5.37
N GLY A 307 -11.32 9.80 4.06
CA GLY A 307 -11.51 10.82 3.02
C GLY A 307 -10.16 11.29 2.45
N MET A 308 -9.67 10.61 1.41
CA MET A 308 -8.38 10.86 0.74
C MET A 308 -7.15 10.83 1.68
N HIS A 309 -7.28 10.30 2.87
CA HIS A 309 -6.18 9.98 3.77
C HIS A 309 -6.50 8.73 4.60
N LEU A 310 -5.47 8.06 5.07
CA LEU A 310 -5.64 6.96 6.02
C LEU A 310 -5.60 7.50 7.44
N ALA A 311 -6.48 6.99 8.28
CA ALA A 311 -6.43 7.18 9.71
C ALA A 311 -6.31 5.82 10.39
N SER A 312 -5.42 5.73 11.38
CA SER A 312 -5.36 4.56 12.25
C SER A 312 -6.56 4.56 13.20
N ILE A 313 -7.03 3.37 13.51
CA ILE A 313 -8.12 3.13 14.48
C ILE A 313 -7.59 2.27 15.63
N PRO A 314 -8.03 2.51 16.88
CA PRO A 314 -7.64 1.67 17.99
C PRO A 314 -8.15 0.23 17.76
N PHE A 315 -7.38 -0.73 18.20
CA PHE A 315 -7.71 -2.14 18.08
C PHE A 315 -7.35 -2.88 19.38
N ARG A 316 -7.95 -4.04 19.59
CA ARG A 316 -7.68 -4.91 20.74
C ARG A 316 -6.96 -6.17 20.28
N MET A 317 -5.97 -6.59 21.05
CA MET A 317 -5.29 -7.87 20.90
C MET A 317 -5.23 -8.58 22.23
N PHE A 318 -5.22 -9.91 22.20
CA PHE A 318 -5.17 -10.74 23.37
C PHE A 318 -3.94 -11.63 23.34
N GLY A 319 -3.22 -11.61 24.45
CA GLY A 319 -2.16 -12.58 24.77
C GLY A 319 -2.67 -13.68 25.68
N ALA A 320 -1.76 -14.54 26.15
CA ALA A 320 -2.10 -15.65 27.03
C ALA A 320 -2.74 -15.22 28.38
N LEU A 321 -2.48 -13.98 28.83
CA LEU A 321 -2.97 -13.44 30.11
C LEU A 321 -4.16 -12.48 29.96
N GLY A 322 -4.72 -12.33 28.79
CA GLY A 322 -5.83 -11.41 28.50
C GLY A 322 -5.49 -10.32 27.51
N GLU A 323 -6.26 -9.23 27.55
CA GLU A 323 -6.08 -8.08 26.66
C GLU A 323 -4.75 -7.38 26.89
N LEU A 324 -4.07 -7.03 25.78
CA LEU A 324 -2.80 -6.34 25.82
C LEU A 324 -3.04 -4.83 25.87
N ASP A 325 -2.37 -4.13 26.79
CA ASP A 325 -2.41 -2.68 26.87
C ASP A 325 -1.28 -2.07 26.03
N PHE A 326 -1.65 -1.28 25.02
CA PHE A 326 -0.72 -0.59 24.13
C PHE A 326 -0.57 0.91 24.43
N ASN A 327 -1.16 1.41 25.54
CA ASN A 327 -1.08 2.84 25.91
C ASN A 327 0.25 3.22 26.59
N GLY A 328 1.30 2.48 26.38
CA GLY A 328 2.62 2.74 26.95
C GLY A 328 3.75 2.18 26.11
N THR A 329 4.98 2.55 26.48
CA THR A 329 6.20 1.95 25.97
C THR A 329 6.80 1.07 27.06
N GLY A 330 7.22 -0.12 26.73
CA GLY A 330 7.87 -1.04 27.65
C GLY A 330 7.50 -2.50 27.45
N PRO A 331 8.16 -3.42 28.15
CA PRO A 331 7.77 -4.81 28.09
C PRO A 331 6.36 -4.98 28.66
N LEU A 332 5.51 -5.64 27.89
CA LEU A 332 4.25 -6.14 28.44
C LEU A 332 4.53 -7.13 29.57
N PRO A 333 3.66 -7.21 30.60
CA PRO A 333 3.88 -8.12 31.71
C PRO A 333 4.10 -9.55 31.19
N ALA A 334 5.11 -10.20 31.73
CA ALA A 334 5.39 -11.58 31.40
C ALA A 334 4.21 -12.48 31.83
N PRO A 335 3.93 -13.57 31.09
CA PRO A 335 2.90 -14.54 31.45
C PRO A 335 3.19 -15.22 32.76
#